data_8bb7706871f687cfd760813971aea678
#
_entry.id   8bb7706871f687cfd760813971aea678
#
_cell.length_a   1.000
_cell.length_b   1.000
_cell.length_c   1.000
_cell.angle_alpha   90.00
_cell.angle_beta   90.00
_cell.angle_gamma   90.00
#
_symmetry.space_group_name_H-M   'P 1'
#
loop_
_entity.id
_entity.type
_entity.pdbx_description
1 polymer ?
#
loop_
_entity_poly.entity_id
_entity_poly.type
_entity_poly.pdbx_seq_one_letter_code
_entity_poly.pdbx_strand_id
1 'polypeptide(L)'
;MAHQGGKEEDKNKRYEIYNFIYELEFNLLKLIKPDIVVFLHMPTEYALELRKNRTSLDEHEKSIKHLTMAENAYLELKDKYNFKCISCVKEDRLRNIEDINNELYELIRNI
;
A
#
# COMPACT_ATOMS: atom_id res chain seq x y z
N MET A 1 3.31 -4.18 7.99
CA MET A 1 4.44 -3.21 7.99
C MET A 1 4.00 -1.77 7.71
N ALA A 2 3.22 -1.54 6.66
CA ALA A 2 2.86 -0.18 6.26
C ALA A 2 2.06 0.58 7.33
N HIS A 3 1.13 -0.07 8.00
CA HIS A 3 0.33 0.59 9.02
C HIS A 3 1.11 0.93 10.28
N GLN A 4 2.00 0.05 10.72
CA GLN A 4 2.85 0.32 11.87
C GLN A 4 3.94 1.31 11.54
N GLY A 5 4.70 1.07 10.46
CA GLY A 5 5.76 1.96 10.03
C GLY A 5 5.26 3.31 9.55
N GLY A 6 4.10 3.34 8.88
CA GLY A 6 3.52 4.57 8.36
C GLY A 6 3.15 5.60 9.42
N LYS A 7 3.01 5.18 10.68
CA LYS A 7 2.74 6.10 11.80
C LYS A 7 3.98 6.86 12.25
N GLU A 8 5.17 6.40 11.89
CA GLU A 8 6.42 7.05 12.26
C GLU A 8 6.83 8.03 11.16
N GLU A 9 7.08 9.27 11.52
CA GLU A 9 7.45 10.34 10.59
C GLU A 9 8.93 10.30 10.20
N ASP A 10 9.79 9.77 11.06
CA ASP A 10 11.22 9.66 10.78
C ASP A 10 11.49 8.47 9.87
N LYS A 11 12.11 8.72 8.71
CA LYS A 11 12.39 7.69 7.72
C LYS A 11 13.28 6.57 8.26
N ASN A 12 14.32 6.91 9.03
CA ASN A 12 15.22 5.91 9.58
C ASN A 12 14.52 5.00 10.58
N LYS A 13 13.66 5.57 11.42
CA LYS A 13 12.85 4.81 12.36
C LYS A 13 11.82 3.94 11.64
N ARG A 14 11.22 4.45 10.55
CA ARG A 14 10.30 3.64 9.74
C ARG A 14 11.00 2.40 9.19
N TYR A 15 12.20 2.56 8.64
CA TYR A 15 12.96 1.44 8.10
C TYR A 15 13.40 0.46 9.18
N GLU A 16 13.70 0.93 10.39
CA GLU A 16 13.97 0.05 11.52
C GLU A 16 12.73 -0.81 11.86
N ILE A 17 11.53 -0.20 11.84
CA ILE A 17 10.27 -0.92 12.07
C ILE A 17 10.04 -1.95 10.98
N TYR A 18 10.24 -1.61 9.71
CA TYR A 18 10.09 -2.56 8.61
C TYR A 18 11.05 -3.73 8.74
N ASN A 19 12.31 -3.46 9.04
CA ASN A 19 13.32 -4.50 9.22
C ASN A 19 12.99 -5.40 10.42
N PHE A 20 12.55 -4.82 11.52
CA PHE A 20 12.16 -5.57 12.71
C PHE A 20 10.99 -6.52 12.41
N ILE A 21 9.95 -6.02 11.74
CA ILE A 21 8.80 -6.84 11.39
C ILE A 21 9.19 -7.96 10.42
N TYR A 22 10.01 -7.66 9.43
CA TYR A 22 10.51 -8.64 8.47
C TYR A 22 11.27 -9.75 9.18
N GLU A 23 12.20 -9.42 10.09
CA GLU A 23 12.94 -10.38 10.88
C GLU A 23 12.02 -11.22 11.76
N LEU A 24 11.06 -10.58 12.42
CA LEU A 24 10.10 -11.26 13.28
C LEU A 24 9.29 -12.29 12.49
N GLU A 25 8.74 -11.88 11.33
CA GLU A 25 7.86 -12.74 10.55
C GLU A 25 8.61 -13.89 9.87
N PHE A 26 9.72 -13.60 9.21
CA PHE A 26 10.35 -14.58 8.31
C PHE A 26 11.51 -15.33 8.93
N ASN A 27 12.24 -14.72 9.84
CA ASN A 27 13.41 -15.37 10.47
C ASN A 27 13.10 -15.94 11.85
N LEU A 28 12.38 -15.21 12.70
CA LEU A 28 12.06 -15.66 14.06
C LEU A 28 10.83 -16.56 14.10
N LEU A 29 9.72 -16.14 13.48
CA LEU A 29 8.49 -16.93 13.42
C LEU A 29 8.48 -17.93 12.26
N LYS A 30 9.41 -17.81 11.34
CA LYS A 30 9.58 -18.70 10.18
C LYS A 30 8.31 -18.82 9.34
N LEU A 31 7.60 -17.71 9.18
CA LEU A 31 6.43 -17.66 8.32
C LEU A 31 6.87 -17.86 6.87
N ILE A 32 5.97 -18.44 6.06
CA ILE A 32 6.24 -18.67 4.65
C ILE A 32 6.31 -17.31 3.94
N LYS A 33 7.41 -17.07 3.21
CA LYS A 33 7.52 -15.86 2.39
C LYS A 33 6.65 -15.98 1.16
N PRO A 34 5.89 -14.94 0.81
CA PRO A 34 5.15 -14.94 -0.45
C PRO A 34 6.09 -14.94 -1.64
N ASP A 35 5.72 -15.64 -2.71
CA ASP A 35 6.47 -15.63 -3.97
C ASP A 35 6.37 -14.28 -4.66
N ILE A 36 5.24 -13.62 -4.50
CA ILE A 36 4.99 -12.31 -5.06
C ILE A 36 4.07 -11.52 -4.12
N VAL A 37 4.34 -10.24 -3.98
CA VAL A 37 3.44 -9.30 -3.30
C VAL A 37 3.01 -8.26 -4.31
N VAL A 38 1.71 -8.06 -4.44
CA VAL A 38 1.13 -7.07 -5.36
C VAL A 38 0.54 -5.92 -4.55
N PHE A 39 0.97 -4.71 -4.89
CA PHE A 39 0.43 -3.49 -4.31
C PHE A 39 -0.56 -2.86 -5.31
N LEU A 40 -1.82 -2.77 -4.92
CA LEU A 40 -2.82 -2.06 -5.70
C LEU A 40 -2.78 -0.59 -5.28
N HIS A 41 -2.18 0.24 -6.10
CA HIS A 41 -1.96 1.65 -5.79
C HIS A 41 -3.17 2.48 -6.16
N MET A 42 -3.87 2.98 -5.15
CA MET A 42 -4.91 3.99 -5.32
C MET A 42 -4.44 5.29 -4.66
N PRO A 43 -4.17 6.34 -5.43
CA PRO A 43 -3.75 7.62 -4.86
C PRO A 43 -4.77 8.15 -3.86
N THR A 44 -4.27 8.80 -2.81
CA THR A 44 -5.10 9.30 -1.71
C THR A 44 -6.27 10.18 -2.19
N GLU A 45 -6.05 11.02 -3.18
CA GLU A 45 -7.10 11.90 -3.76
C GLU A 45 -8.31 11.11 -4.25
N TYR A 46 -8.09 9.98 -4.93
CA TYR A 46 -9.18 9.13 -5.44
C TYR A 46 -9.87 8.35 -4.33
N ALA A 47 -9.09 7.89 -3.34
CA ALA A 47 -9.66 7.21 -2.18
C ALA A 47 -10.56 8.16 -1.37
N LEU A 48 -10.18 9.42 -1.24
CA LEU A 48 -10.96 10.44 -0.55
C LEU A 48 -12.26 10.75 -1.28
N GLU A 49 -12.24 10.78 -2.61
CA GLU A 49 -13.44 11.00 -3.42
C GLU A 49 -14.48 9.92 -3.18
N LEU A 50 -14.07 8.67 -3.05
CA LEU A 50 -14.96 7.56 -2.75
C LEU A 50 -15.58 7.66 -1.35
N ARG A 51 -14.95 8.41 -0.43
CA ARG A 51 -15.41 8.60 0.94
C ARG A 51 -16.10 9.93 1.19
N LYS A 52 -16.21 10.77 0.20
CA LYS A 52 -16.64 12.16 0.30
C LYS A 52 -17.95 12.39 1.04
N ASN A 53 -18.89 11.46 0.95
CA ASN A 53 -20.22 11.58 1.53
C ASN A 53 -20.39 10.83 2.86
N ARG A 54 -19.31 10.31 3.44
CA ARG A 54 -19.39 9.38 4.58
C ARG A 54 -18.78 9.91 5.89
N THR A 55 -18.05 11.03 5.84
CA THR A 55 -17.31 11.51 7.00
C THR A 55 -17.55 12.97 7.30
N SER A 56 -17.44 13.38 8.58
CA SER A 56 -17.41 14.77 8.99
C SER A 56 -16.10 15.43 8.57
N LEU A 57 -16.03 16.78 8.60
CA LEU A 57 -14.84 17.53 8.20
C LEU A 57 -13.60 17.14 9.00
N ASP A 58 -13.73 16.98 10.32
CA ASP A 58 -12.62 16.60 11.19
C ASP A 58 -12.12 15.19 10.91
N GLU A 59 -13.05 14.25 10.71
CA GLU A 59 -12.71 12.89 10.34
C GLU A 59 -12.08 12.85 8.96
N HIS A 60 -12.51 13.72 8.06
CA HIS A 60 -11.95 13.83 6.71
C HIS A 60 -10.48 14.25 6.76
N GLU A 61 -10.13 15.27 7.56
CA GLU A 61 -8.74 15.72 7.73
C GLU A 61 -7.85 14.63 8.32
N LYS A 62 -8.32 13.93 9.34
CA LYS A 62 -7.60 12.80 9.93
C LYS A 62 -7.42 11.67 8.93
N SER A 63 -8.42 11.41 8.11
CA SER A 63 -8.37 10.39 7.07
C SER A 63 -7.35 10.73 5.98
N ILE A 64 -7.26 12.01 5.59
CA ILE A 64 -6.26 12.47 4.61
C ILE A 64 -4.86 12.16 5.11
N LYS A 65 -4.54 12.54 6.34
CA LYS A 65 -3.22 12.31 6.92
C LYS A 65 -2.91 10.81 6.99
N HIS A 66 -3.84 10.02 7.50
CA HIS A 66 -3.67 8.58 7.64
C HIS A 66 -3.47 7.89 6.29
N LEU A 67 -4.31 8.20 5.30
CA LEU A 67 -4.22 7.60 3.96
C LEU A 67 -2.94 8.02 3.24
N THR A 68 -2.53 9.28 3.37
CA THR A 68 -1.30 9.76 2.76
C THR A 68 -0.08 9.09 3.35
N MET A 69 -0.03 8.94 4.67
CA MET A 69 1.06 8.25 5.34
C MET A 69 1.12 6.77 4.96
N ALA A 70 -0.03 6.11 4.88
CA ALA A 70 -0.11 4.72 4.45
C ALA A 70 0.32 4.54 3.00
N GLU A 71 -0.13 5.42 2.09
CA GLU A 71 0.28 5.39 0.69
C GLU A 71 1.80 5.51 0.56
N ASN A 72 2.40 6.48 1.25
CA ASN A 72 3.85 6.68 1.21
C ASN A 72 4.60 5.47 1.78
N ALA A 73 4.09 4.86 2.85
CA ALA A 73 4.69 3.67 3.44
C ALA A 73 4.63 2.49 2.49
N TYR A 74 3.52 2.28 1.78
CA TYR A 74 3.42 1.21 0.78
C TYR A 74 4.37 1.43 -0.39
N LEU A 75 4.53 2.67 -0.84
CA LEU A 75 5.48 3.00 -1.90
C LEU A 75 6.93 2.71 -1.47
N GLU A 76 7.28 3.04 -0.24
CA GLU A 76 8.60 2.70 0.32
C GLU A 76 8.82 1.18 0.38
N LEU A 77 7.82 0.44 0.83
CA LEU A 77 7.88 -1.02 0.92
C LEU A 77 7.97 -1.67 -0.47
N LYS A 78 7.24 -1.13 -1.44
CA LYS A 78 7.32 -1.57 -2.82
C LYS A 78 8.76 -1.51 -3.33
N ASP A 79 9.43 -0.40 -3.10
CA ASP A 79 10.82 -0.22 -3.54
C ASP A 79 11.79 -1.09 -2.73
N LYS A 80 11.60 -1.19 -1.42
CA LYS A 80 12.49 -1.95 -0.54
C LYS A 80 12.43 -3.45 -0.80
N TYR A 81 11.23 -4.00 -1.04
CA TYR A 81 11.02 -5.44 -1.16
C TYR A 81 10.59 -5.89 -2.56
N ASN A 82 10.70 -5.01 -3.55
CA ASN A 82 10.36 -5.29 -4.96
C ASN A 82 8.93 -5.79 -5.14
N PHE A 83 7.97 -5.15 -4.48
CA PHE A 83 6.56 -5.46 -4.71
C PHE A 83 6.17 -5.09 -6.14
N LYS A 84 5.32 -5.88 -6.76
CA LYS A 84 4.71 -5.52 -8.03
C LYS A 84 3.59 -4.50 -7.76
N CYS A 85 3.53 -3.48 -8.58
CA CYS A 85 2.57 -2.39 -8.40
C CYS A 85 1.59 -2.36 -9.57
N ILE A 86 0.29 -2.37 -9.25
CA ILE A 86 -0.77 -2.17 -10.23
C ILE A 86 -1.49 -0.88 -9.85
N SER A 87 -1.52 0.08 -10.78
CA SER A 87 -2.25 1.32 -10.55
C SER A 87 -3.75 1.10 -10.72
N CYS A 88 -4.53 1.61 -9.78
CA CYS A 88 -5.99 1.60 -9.88
C CYS A 88 -6.53 2.77 -10.70
N VAL A 89 -5.65 3.65 -11.21
CA VAL A 89 -5.99 4.83 -11.97
C VAL A 89 -5.28 4.80 -13.31
N LYS A 90 -5.98 5.16 -14.38
CA LYS A 90 -5.43 5.30 -15.73
C LYS A 90 -6.11 6.48 -16.41
N GLU A 91 -5.32 7.36 -17.03
CA GLU A 91 -5.82 8.55 -17.73
C GLU A 91 -6.72 9.41 -16.84
N ASP A 92 -6.30 9.64 -15.58
CA ASP A 92 -7.04 10.42 -14.58
C ASP A 92 -8.42 9.85 -14.22
N ARG A 93 -8.63 8.55 -14.47
CA ARG A 93 -9.87 7.86 -14.14
C ARG A 93 -9.59 6.58 -13.37
N LEU A 94 -10.51 6.20 -12.50
CA LEU A 94 -10.46 4.91 -11.83
C LEU A 94 -10.63 3.82 -12.88
N ARG A 95 -9.75 2.81 -12.83
CA ARG A 95 -9.87 1.64 -13.69
C ARG A 95 -11.02 0.77 -13.22
N ASN A 96 -11.70 0.09 -14.15
CA ASN A 96 -12.73 -0.84 -13.74
C ASN A 96 -12.11 -2.13 -13.17
N ILE A 97 -12.93 -2.89 -12.45
CA ILE A 97 -12.49 -4.09 -11.74
C ILE A 97 -11.95 -5.13 -12.72
N GLU A 98 -12.59 -5.30 -13.87
CA GLU A 98 -12.15 -6.26 -14.88
C GLU A 98 -10.77 -5.94 -15.44
N ASP A 99 -10.49 -4.67 -15.70
CA ASP A 99 -9.22 -4.22 -16.23
C ASP A 99 -8.08 -4.48 -15.23
N ILE A 100 -8.30 -4.14 -13.98
CA ILE A 100 -7.34 -4.38 -12.90
C ILE A 100 -7.13 -5.90 -12.73
N ASN A 101 -8.19 -6.65 -12.75
CA ASN A 101 -8.15 -8.10 -12.58
C ASN A 101 -7.40 -8.79 -13.73
N ASN A 102 -7.58 -8.34 -14.96
CA ASN A 102 -6.85 -8.86 -16.11
C ASN A 102 -5.34 -8.61 -15.99
N GLU A 103 -4.95 -7.43 -15.57
CA GLU A 103 -3.54 -7.10 -15.33
C GLU A 103 -2.95 -7.95 -14.22
N LEU A 104 -3.69 -8.13 -13.13
CA LEU A 104 -3.27 -8.98 -12.02
C LEU A 104 -3.10 -10.44 -12.47
N TYR A 105 -4.04 -10.95 -13.25
CA TYR A 105 -3.98 -12.31 -13.79
C TYR A 105 -2.73 -12.51 -14.65
N GLU A 106 -2.46 -11.59 -15.57
CA GLU A 106 -1.27 -11.66 -16.42
C GLU A 106 0.02 -11.61 -15.62
N LEU A 107 0.04 -10.80 -14.59
CA LEU A 107 1.20 -10.69 -13.69
C LEU A 107 1.48 -12.01 -12.97
N ILE A 108 0.45 -12.65 -12.44
CA ILE A 108 0.56 -13.93 -11.73
C ILE A 108 0.92 -15.06 -12.68
N ARG A 109 0.34 -15.06 -13.86
CA ARG A 109 0.59 -16.08 -14.88
C ARG A 109 2.05 -16.14 -15.33
N ASN A 110 2.75 -15.03 -15.30
CA ASN A 110 4.13 -14.91 -15.76
C ASN A 110 5.19 -15.13 -14.65
N ILE A 111 4.78 -15.60 -13.50
CA ILE A 111 5.70 -15.95 -12.40
C ILE A 111 6.45 -17.25 -12.72
#